data_a9f3b91e034675ec8c5a6721ecf8db4d
#
_entry.id   a9f3b91e034675ec8c5a6721ecf8db4d
#
_cell.length_a   1.000
_cell.length_b   1.000
_cell.length_c   1.000
_cell.angle_alpha   90.00
_cell.angle_beta   90.00
_cell.angle_gamma   90.00
#
_symmetry.space_group_name_H-M   'P 1'
#
loop_
_entity.id
_entity.type
_entity.pdbx_description
1 polymer ?
#
loop_
_entity_poly.entity_id
_entity_poly.type
_entity_poly.pdbx_seq_one_letter_code
_entity_poly.pdbx_strand_id
1 'polypeptide(L)'
;MKNKDERIFLSSFIAQKDLLYVIFKELIQMNKSEVRTKSKGNSVYKKAMTLAVPMMIQNGITNAVGLVDNLMVGSLGTESMTAVSIVGQLVFVFFLAIFGGLSGPGIYGAQYFGQGNKKGYQNVFRLKIWITAVITLCGLAAFIFAGDKMIGLYLHGSGGGINSAQTLDLGLDYLHIMLIGLVPFAFTQIYAGSLREMGESIKPMVGGIASVVLDIVFN
;
A
#
# COMPACT_ATOMS: atom_id res chain seq x y z
N MET A 1 0.67 -19.67 29.66
CA MET A 1 0.47 -19.19 28.27
C MET A 1 0.36 -17.68 28.18
N LYS A 2 -0.41 -16.99 28.98
CA LYS A 2 -0.63 -15.52 28.96
C LYS A 2 0.64 -14.63 28.97
N ASN A 3 1.73 -15.11 29.60
CA ASN A 3 2.98 -14.33 29.75
C ASN A 3 3.92 -14.39 28.51
N LYS A 4 3.68 -15.28 27.55
CA LYS A 4 4.50 -15.39 26.34
C LYS A 4 3.97 -14.46 25.25
N ASP A 5 2.65 -14.35 25.15
CA ASP A 5 1.97 -13.52 24.16
C ASP A 5 2.13 -12.03 24.46
N GLU A 6 2.06 -11.63 25.76
CA GLU A 6 2.40 -10.28 26.21
C GLU A 6 3.86 -9.88 25.91
N ARG A 7 4.80 -10.80 26.02
CA ARG A 7 6.22 -10.54 25.70
C ARG A 7 6.44 -10.37 24.19
N ILE A 8 5.75 -11.14 23.37
CA ILE A 8 5.82 -11.03 21.91
C ILE A 8 5.21 -9.69 21.48
N PHE A 9 4.07 -9.33 22.05
CA PHE A 9 3.41 -8.04 21.81
C PHE A 9 4.29 -6.86 22.23
N LEU A 10 4.86 -6.89 23.43
CA LEU A 10 5.76 -5.82 23.90
C LEU A 10 7.05 -5.72 23.08
N SER A 11 7.64 -6.84 22.69
CA SER A 11 8.85 -6.83 21.87
C SER A 11 8.58 -6.30 20.46
N SER A 12 7.43 -6.64 19.89
CA SER A 12 6.96 -6.14 18.59
C SER A 12 6.70 -4.62 18.65
N PHE A 13 6.02 -4.16 19.69
CA PHE A 13 5.74 -2.73 19.92
C PHE A 13 7.01 -1.91 20.12
N ILE A 14 8.00 -2.43 20.87
CA ILE A 14 9.30 -1.77 21.07
C ILE A 14 10.09 -1.71 19.76
N ALA A 15 10.15 -2.82 19.00
CA ALA A 15 10.83 -2.87 17.71
C ALA A 15 10.20 -1.88 16.71
N GLN A 16 8.90 -1.76 16.72
CA GLN A 16 8.14 -0.84 15.88
C GLN A 16 8.43 0.62 16.23
N LYS A 17 8.51 0.96 17.52
CA LYS A 17 8.85 2.30 18.02
C LYS A 17 10.30 2.69 17.66
N ASP A 18 11.24 1.76 17.78
CA ASP A 18 12.65 2.01 17.46
C ASP A 18 12.83 2.18 15.93
N LEU A 19 12.12 1.39 15.12
CA LEU A 19 12.08 1.53 13.67
C LEU A 19 11.54 2.91 13.27
N LEU A 20 10.45 3.37 13.91
CA LEU A 20 9.85 4.68 13.70
C LEU A 20 10.82 5.83 14.04
N TYR A 21 11.56 5.70 15.13
CA TYR A 21 12.56 6.70 15.54
C TYR A 21 13.71 6.80 14.54
N VAL A 22 14.23 5.66 14.06
CA VAL A 22 15.28 5.62 13.04
C VAL A 22 14.80 6.26 11.74
N ILE A 23 13.59 5.91 11.29
CA ILE A 23 12.97 6.46 10.10
C ILE A 23 12.78 7.98 10.19
N PHE A 24 12.24 8.46 11.31
CA PHE A 24 12.02 9.90 11.52
C PHE A 24 13.34 10.68 11.53
N LYS A 25 14.40 10.11 12.09
CA LYS A 25 15.75 10.67 12.07
C LYS A 25 16.33 10.74 10.66
N GLU A 26 16.20 9.68 9.87
CA GLU A 26 16.64 9.63 8.47
C GLU A 26 15.86 10.64 7.61
N LEU A 27 14.53 10.74 7.80
CA LEU A 27 13.70 11.72 7.11
C LEU A 27 14.12 13.17 7.36
N ILE A 28 14.46 13.52 8.61
CA ILE A 28 14.95 14.87 8.96
C ILE A 28 16.30 15.12 8.28
N GLN A 29 17.17 14.12 8.21
CA GLN A 29 18.47 14.25 7.53
C GLN A 29 18.31 14.39 6.01
N MET A 30 17.41 13.61 5.39
CA MET A 30 17.11 13.70 3.95
C MET A 30 16.55 15.08 3.57
N ASN A 31 15.61 15.62 4.34
CA ASN A 31 15.08 16.98 4.13
C ASN A 31 16.19 18.05 4.19
N LYS A 32 17.14 17.92 5.11
CA LYS A 32 18.32 18.81 5.19
C LYS A 32 19.28 18.66 3.99
N SER A 33 19.42 17.47 3.42
CA SER A 33 20.29 17.23 2.26
C SER A 33 19.67 17.74 0.96
N GLU A 34 18.35 17.66 0.79
CA GLU A 34 17.64 18.19 -0.39
C GLU A 34 17.69 19.71 -0.49
N VAL A 35 17.57 20.40 0.65
CA VAL A 35 17.70 21.87 0.69
C VAL A 35 19.10 22.33 0.24
N ARG A 36 20.14 21.53 0.45
CA ARG A 36 21.52 21.83 0.01
C ARG A 36 21.81 21.50 -1.47
N THR A 37 21.00 20.67 -2.13
CA THR A 37 21.27 20.17 -3.49
C THR A 37 20.67 21.02 -4.61
N LYS A 38 20.16 22.21 -4.34
CA LYS A 38 19.62 23.16 -5.35
C LYS A 38 20.71 23.84 -6.22
N SER A 39 21.93 23.33 -6.23
CA SER A 39 23.05 23.88 -7.00
C SER A 39 23.47 22.98 -8.16
N LYS A 40 23.35 23.55 -9.36
CA LYS A 40 24.04 23.27 -10.65
C LYS A 40 24.29 21.80 -11.08
N GLY A 41 23.68 21.43 -12.22
CA GLY A 41 24.25 20.41 -13.12
C GLY A 41 23.96 18.96 -12.71
N ASN A 42 22.75 18.66 -12.28
CA ASN A 42 22.42 17.29 -11.89
C ASN A 42 22.21 16.37 -13.10
N SER A 43 23.09 15.38 -13.23
CA SER A 43 22.89 14.20 -14.05
C SER A 43 21.48 13.63 -13.85
N VAL A 44 20.87 13.11 -14.90
CA VAL A 44 19.56 12.42 -14.88
C VAL A 44 19.53 11.35 -13.78
N TYR A 45 20.66 10.67 -13.54
CA TYR A 45 20.84 9.70 -12.48
C TYR A 45 20.57 10.27 -11.07
N LYS A 46 21.08 11.47 -10.78
CA LYS A 46 20.89 12.11 -9.47
C LYS A 46 19.42 12.49 -9.25
N LYS A 47 18.72 12.95 -10.29
CA LYS A 47 17.28 13.23 -10.23
C LYS A 47 16.47 11.95 -10.02
N ALA A 48 16.83 10.86 -10.71
CA ALA A 48 16.18 9.57 -10.54
C ALA A 48 16.36 9.03 -9.12
N MET A 49 17.56 9.13 -8.55
CA MET A 49 17.83 8.70 -7.16
C MET A 49 17.08 9.55 -6.13
N THR A 50 16.95 10.84 -6.32
CA THR A 50 16.17 11.72 -5.43
C THR A 50 14.69 11.32 -5.37
N LEU A 51 14.14 10.76 -6.44
CA LEU A 51 12.77 10.26 -6.48
C LEU A 51 12.68 8.81 -5.96
N ALA A 52 13.65 7.96 -6.31
CA ALA A 52 13.61 6.54 -6.00
C ALA A 52 13.84 6.26 -4.50
N VAL A 53 14.81 6.93 -3.87
CA VAL A 53 15.18 6.66 -2.46
C VAL A 53 13.99 6.85 -1.50
N PRO A 54 13.22 7.96 -1.53
CA PRO A 54 12.03 8.10 -0.70
C PRO A 54 10.99 6.99 -0.92
N MET A 55 10.79 6.57 -2.16
CA MET A 55 9.84 5.49 -2.49
C MET A 55 10.32 4.14 -1.96
N MET A 56 11.61 3.84 -2.05
CA MET A 56 12.20 2.61 -1.50
C MET A 56 12.07 2.56 0.02
N ILE A 57 12.34 3.67 0.71
CA ILE A 57 12.17 3.78 2.16
C ILE A 57 10.70 3.55 2.54
N GLN A 58 9.77 4.23 1.88
CA GLN A 58 8.34 4.06 2.12
C GLN A 58 7.91 2.59 1.96
N ASN A 59 8.31 1.94 0.87
CA ASN A 59 7.98 0.54 0.62
C ASN A 59 8.61 -0.39 1.67
N GLY A 60 9.85 -0.13 2.08
CA GLY A 60 10.53 -0.89 3.14
C GLY A 60 9.76 -0.84 4.47
N ILE A 61 9.31 0.35 4.85
CA ILE A 61 8.53 0.56 6.07
C ILE A 61 7.19 -0.18 6.00
N THR A 62 6.44 0.02 4.91
CA THR A 62 5.13 -0.62 4.74
C THR A 62 5.25 -2.15 4.76
N ASN A 63 6.28 -2.71 4.12
CA ASN A 63 6.53 -4.15 4.14
C ASN A 63 6.92 -4.65 5.55
N ALA A 64 7.71 -3.89 6.31
CA ALA A 64 8.09 -4.26 7.66
C ALA A 64 6.87 -4.30 8.60
N VAL A 65 5.96 -3.32 8.48
CA VAL A 65 4.68 -3.31 9.23
C VAL A 65 3.81 -4.48 8.82
N GLY A 66 3.64 -4.75 7.54
CA GLY A 66 2.87 -5.90 7.06
C GLY A 66 3.43 -7.25 7.54
N LEU A 67 4.74 -7.37 7.80
CA LEU A 67 5.31 -8.56 8.45
C LEU A 67 4.84 -8.69 9.90
N VAL A 68 4.79 -7.58 10.64
CA VAL A 68 4.31 -7.57 12.04
C VAL A 68 2.82 -7.94 12.08
N ASP A 69 2.00 -7.37 11.22
CA ASP A 69 0.57 -7.67 11.11
C ASP A 69 0.34 -9.15 10.81
N ASN A 70 1.11 -9.73 9.88
CA ASN A 70 1.03 -11.16 9.58
C ASN A 70 1.43 -12.03 10.78
N LEU A 71 2.40 -11.62 11.58
CA LEU A 71 2.77 -12.33 12.81
C LEU A 71 1.64 -12.26 13.86
N MET A 72 0.97 -11.11 13.98
CA MET A 72 -0.17 -10.94 14.88
C MET A 72 -1.35 -11.82 14.46
N VAL A 73 -1.71 -11.80 13.18
CA VAL A 73 -2.78 -12.67 12.64
C VAL A 73 -2.41 -14.15 12.79
N GLY A 74 -1.15 -14.53 12.60
CA GLY A 74 -0.66 -15.88 12.80
C GLY A 74 -0.86 -16.41 14.23
N SER A 75 -0.90 -15.53 15.23
CA SER A 75 -1.19 -15.90 16.63
C SER A 75 -2.66 -16.25 16.88
N LEU A 76 -3.57 -15.86 15.99
CA LEU A 76 -5.03 -16.14 16.09
C LEU A 76 -5.42 -17.54 15.58
N GLY A 77 -4.48 -18.26 14.93
CA GLY A 77 -4.69 -19.60 14.43
C GLY A 77 -4.50 -19.75 12.93
N THR A 78 -4.42 -20.99 12.48
CA THR A 78 -4.13 -21.33 11.07
C THR A 78 -5.26 -20.94 10.13
N GLU A 79 -6.51 -21.04 10.56
CA GLU A 79 -7.70 -20.68 9.77
C GLU A 79 -7.73 -19.19 9.49
N SER A 80 -7.50 -18.36 10.52
CA SER A 80 -7.44 -16.89 10.38
C SER A 80 -6.30 -16.46 9.48
N MET A 81 -5.11 -17.02 9.66
CA MET A 81 -3.95 -16.70 8.82
C MET A 81 -4.18 -17.10 7.36
N THR A 82 -4.79 -18.25 7.11
CA THR A 82 -5.11 -18.71 5.76
C THR A 82 -6.17 -17.80 5.11
N ALA A 83 -7.23 -17.43 5.83
CA ALA A 83 -8.27 -16.53 5.36
C ALA A 83 -7.69 -15.18 4.94
N VAL A 84 -6.90 -14.54 5.80
CA VAL A 84 -6.24 -13.25 5.52
C VAL A 84 -5.28 -13.36 4.34
N SER A 85 -4.52 -14.45 4.22
CA SER A 85 -3.60 -14.68 3.12
C SER A 85 -4.32 -14.81 1.77
N ILE A 86 -5.43 -15.53 1.71
CA ILE A 86 -6.24 -15.69 0.49
C ILE A 86 -6.82 -14.33 0.08
N VAL A 87 -7.47 -13.62 1.00
CA VAL A 87 -8.05 -12.30 0.72
C VAL A 87 -6.95 -11.30 0.32
N GLY A 88 -5.79 -11.35 0.98
CA GLY A 88 -4.62 -10.53 0.63
C GLY A 88 -4.18 -10.73 -0.81
N GLN A 89 -4.16 -11.96 -1.32
CA GLN A 89 -3.84 -12.23 -2.72
C GLN A 89 -4.90 -11.67 -3.69
N LEU A 90 -6.18 -11.79 -3.35
CA LEU A 90 -7.26 -11.21 -4.15
C LEU A 90 -7.16 -9.67 -4.21
N VAL A 91 -6.94 -9.04 -3.07
CA VAL A 91 -6.74 -7.58 -2.97
C VAL A 91 -5.47 -7.14 -3.70
N PHE A 92 -4.40 -7.95 -3.68
CA PHE A 92 -3.18 -7.68 -4.43
C PHE A 92 -3.43 -7.60 -5.95
N VAL A 93 -4.27 -8.47 -6.51
CA VAL A 93 -4.68 -8.39 -7.92
C VAL A 93 -5.39 -7.06 -8.21
N PHE A 94 -6.26 -6.61 -7.32
CA PHE A 94 -6.90 -5.29 -7.43
C PHE A 94 -5.86 -4.14 -7.40
N PHE A 95 -4.87 -4.20 -6.48
CA PHE A 95 -3.79 -3.21 -6.44
C PHE A 95 -2.99 -3.18 -7.74
N LEU A 96 -2.72 -4.36 -8.29
CA LEU A 96 -2.00 -4.48 -9.57
C LEU A 96 -2.81 -3.87 -10.73
N ALA A 97 -4.13 -4.05 -10.74
CA ALA A 97 -5.02 -3.45 -11.73
C ALA A 97 -5.03 -1.91 -11.65
N ILE A 98 -5.12 -1.35 -10.44
CA ILE A 98 -5.04 0.10 -10.20
C ILE A 98 -3.68 0.64 -10.66
N PHE A 99 -2.58 -0.02 -10.26
CA PHE A 99 -1.23 0.40 -10.62
C PHE A 99 -1.00 0.35 -12.13
N GLY A 100 -1.44 -0.74 -12.79
CA GLY A 100 -1.36 -0.89 -14.23
C GLY A 100 -2.19 0.16 -14.98
N GLY A 101 -3.43 0.41 -14.52
CA GLY A 101 -4.31 1.42 -15.10
C GLY A 101 -3.79 2.85 -14.98
N LEU A 102 -3.08 3.17 -13.90
CA LEU A 102 -2.50 4.49 -13.69
C LEU A 102 -1.15 4.70 -14.39
N SER A 103 -0.41 3.63 -14.68
CA SER A 103 0.94 3.73 -15.25
C SER A 103 0.96 4.36 -16.64
N GLY A 104 0.03 3.98 -17.52
CA GLY A 104 -0.08 4.53 -18.88
C GLY A 104 -0.31 6.06 -18.87
N PRO A 105 -1.42 6.53 -18.29
CA PRO A 105 -1.65 7.97 -18.15
C PRO A 105 -0.55 8.69 -17.38
N GLY A 106 0.14 8.02 -16.45
CA GLY A 106 1.26 8.57 -15.69
C GLY A 106 2.43 9.05 -16.56
N ILE A 107 2.77 8.29 -17.60
CA ILE A 107 3.82 8.67 -18.54
C ILE A 107 3.47 10.00 -19.24
N TYR A 108 2.24 10.15 -19.72
CA TYR A 108 1.77 11.37 -20.34
C TYR A 108 1.69 12.53 -19.34
N GLY A 109 1.27 12.24 -18.09
CA GLY A 109 1.25 13.22 -17.00
C GLY A 109 2.63 13.85 -16.76
N ALA A 110 3.65 13.01 -16.63
CA ALA A 110 5.03 13.47 -16.46
C ALA A 110 5.54 14.30 -17.67
N GLN A 111 5.20 13.89 -18.90
CA GLN A 111 5.56 14.60 -20.11
C GLN A 111 4.92 15.99 -20.19
N TYR A 112 3.59 16.09 -19.97
CA TYR A 112 2.88 17.39 -19.98
C TYR A 112 3.33 18.30 -18.85
N PHE A 113 3.64 17.74 -17.68
CA PHE A 113 4.22 18.52 -16.59
C PHE A 113 5.61 19.07 -16.97
N GLY A 114 6.48 18.24 -17.55
CA GLY A 114 7.81 18.66 -18.02
C GLY A 114 7.77 19.73 -19.12
N GLN A 115 6.73 19.74 -19.95
CA GLN A 115 6.47 20.75 -20.98
C GLN A 115 5.83 22.04 -20.44
N GLY A 116 5.44 22.09 -19.16
CA GLY A 116 4.69 23.20 -18.58
C GLY A 116 3.24 23.30 -19.07
N ASN A 117 2.72 22.29 -19.76
CA ASN A 117 1.37 22.26 -20.32
C ASN A 117 0.33 21.90 -19.25
N LYS A 118 -0.15 22.89 -18.51
CA LYS A 118 -1.15 22.71 -17.43
C LYS A 118 -2.47 22.09 -17.91
N LYS A 119 -2.95 22.47 -19.11
CA LYS A 119 -4.20 21.94 -19.66
C LYS A 119 -4.06 20.46 -20.00
N GLY A 120 -2.96 20.05 -20.62
CA GLY A 120 -2.66 18.66 -20.92
C GLY A 120 -2.59 17.82 -19.65
N TYR A 121 -1.91 18.31 -18.62
CA TYR A 121 -1.81 17.64 -17.32
C TYR A 121 -3.18 17.47 -16.65
N GLN A 122 -4.02 18.50 -16.64
CA GLN A 122 -5.39 18.41 -16.09
C GLN A 122 -6.25 17.36 -16.80
N ASN A 123 -6.14 17.24 -18.12
CA ASN A 123 -6.88 16.23 -18.88
C ASN A 123 -6.40 14.81 -18.53
N VAL A 124 -5.10 14.61 -18.39
CA VAL A 124 -4.54 13.32 -17.93
C VAL A 124 -4.98 13.00 -16.50
N PHE A 125 -5.01 13.97 -15.61
CA PHE A 125 -5.48 13.78 -14.24
C PHE A 125 -6.97 13.36 -14.20
N ARG A 126 -7.82 13.98 -15.01
CA ARG A 126 -9.23 13.56 -15.17
C ARG A 126 -9.33 12.15 -15.71
N LEU A 127 -8.52 11.80 -16.71
CA LEU A 127 -8.48 10.45 -17.27
C LEU A 127 -8.12 9.40 -16.22
N LYS A 128 -7.14 9.69 -15.35
CA LYS A 128 -6.78 8.82 -14.23
C LYS A 128 -7.95 8.59 -13.28
N ILE A 129 -8.70 9.65 -12.94
CA ILE A 129 -9.87 9.53 -12.08
C ILE A 129 -10.89 8.57 -12.72
N TRP A 130 -11.19 8.72 -14.01
CA TRP A 130 -12.13 7.85 -14.71
C TRP A 130 -11.67 6.39 -14.78
N ILE A 131 -10.41 6.15 -15.15
CA ILE A 131 -9.84 4.80 -15.21
C ILE A 131 -9.91 4.14 -13.84
N THR A 132 -9.47 4.86 -12.80
CA THR A 132 -9.48 4.34 -11.43
C THR A 132 -10.90 4.09 -10.94
N ALA A 133 -11.85 4.97 -11.24
CA ALA A 133 -13.26 4.78 -10.88
C ALA A 133 -13.84 3.51 -11.52
N VAL A 134 -13.57 3.29 -12.82
CA VAL A 134 -14.03 2.07 -13.50
C VAL A 134 -13.41 0.82 -12.89
N ILE A 135 -12.08 0.81 -12.67
CA ILE A 135 -11.39 -0.34 -12.06
C ILE A 135 -11.92 -0.60 -10.65
N THR A 136 -12.12 0.45 -9.86
CA THR A 136 -12.63 0.32 -8.49
C THR A 136 -14.06 -0.22 -8.47
N LEU A 137 -14.94 0.29 -9.32
CA LEU A 137 -16.32 -0.20 -9.43
C LEU A 137 -16.37 -1.65 -9.90
N CYS A 138 -15.58 -2.02 -10.91
CA CYS A 138 -15.49 -3.41 -11.38
C CYS A 138 -14.90 -4.33 -10.30
N GLY A 139 -13.86 -3.90 -9.58
CA GLY A 139 -13.26 -4.66 -8.50
C GLY A 139 -14.21 -4.87 -7.33
N LEU A 140 -14.90 -3.81 -6.88
CA LEU A 140 -15.92 -3.91 -5.83
C LEU A 140 -17.06 -4.85 -6.25
N ALA A 141 -17.57 -4.71 -7.47
CA ALA A 141 -18.60 -5.59 -8.00
C ALA A 141 -18.12 -7.06 -8.02
N ALA A 142 -16.91 -7.33 -8.50
CA ALA A 142 -16.33 -8.67 -8.52
C ALA A 142 -16.22 -9.27 -7.11
N PHE A 143 -15.75 -8.51 -6.12
CA PHE A 143 -15.62 -8.99 -4.74
C PHE A 143 -16.97 -9.18 -4.04
N ILE A 144 -17.95 -8.31 -4.29
CA ILE A 144 -19.29 -8.43 -3.70
C ILE A 144 -20.06 -9.64 -4.29
N PHE A 145 -20.01 -9.84 -5.62
CA PHE A 145 -20.80 -10.87 -6.29
C PHE A 145 -20.11 -12.23 -6.43
N ALA A 146 -18.78 -12.26 -6.39
CA ALA A 146 -17.99 -13.47 -6.62
C ALA A 146 -16.97 -13.76 -5.51
N GLY A 147 -16.92 -12.97 -4.43
CA GLY A 147 -15.93 -13.12 -3.35
C GLY A 147 -15.98 -14.51 -2.69
N ASP A 148 -17.18 -15.03 -2.42
CA ASP A 148 -17.41 -16.37 -1.88
C ASP A 148 -16.82 -17.47 -2.79
N LYS A 149 -17.07 -17.39 -4.09
CA LYS A 149 -16.54 -18.33 -5.08
C LYS A 149 -15.04 -18.21 -5.24
N MET A 150 -14.51 -16.98 -5.23
CA MET A 150 -13.08 -16.74 -5.36
C MET A 150 -12.31 -17.30 -4.16
N ILE A 151 -12.76 -17.08 -2.94
CA ILE A 151 -12.16 -17.67 -1.73
C ILE A 151 -12.32 -19.19 -1.73
N GLY A 152 -13.51 -19.69 -2.10
CA GLY A 152 -13.79 -21.11 -2.18
C GLY A 152 -12.89 -21.86 -3.16
N LEU A 153 -12.57 -21.28 -4.32
CA LEU A 153 -11.63 -21.87 -5.29
C LEU A 153 -10.22 -22.06 -4.70
N TYR A 154 -9.75 -21.12 -3.90
CA TYR A 154 -8.46 -21.25 -3.21
C TYR A 154 -8.49 -22.37 -2.16
N LEU A 155 -9.59 -22.51 -1.42
CA LEU A 155 -9.75 -23.53 -0.38
C LEU A 155 -9.83 -24.95 -0.95
N HIS A 156 -10.43 -25.14 -2.12
CA HIS A 156 -10.50 -26.47 -2.78
C HIS A 156 -9.13 -26.96 -3.27
N GLY A 157 -8.15 -26.05 -3.48
CA GLY A 157 -6.78 -26.39 -3.84
C GLY A 157 -5.88 -26.75 -2.65
N SER A 158 -6.30 -26.44 -1.44
CA SER A 158 -5.53 -26.64 -0.19
C SER A 158 -5.95 -27.93 0.47
N GLY A 159 -5.39 -29.07 0.03
CA GLY A 159 -5.74 -30.39 0.55
C GLY A 159 -5.46 -30.55 2.05
N GLY A 160 -6.50 -30.88 2.82
CA GLY A 160 -6.47 -31.63 4.07
C GLY A 160 -5.94 -30.91 5.32
N GLY A 161 -6.84 -30.66 6.27
CA GLY A 161 -6.49 -30.29 7.66
C GLY A 161 -6.99 -28.92 8.14
N ILE A 162 -7.54 -28.09 7.27
CA ILE A 162 -8.12 -26.78 7.60
C ILE A 162 -9.64 -26.89 7.56
N ASN A 163 -10.32 -26.30 8.54
CA ASN A 163 -11.78 -26.21 8.52
C ASN A 163 -12.20 -25.20 7.44
N SER A 164 -12.44 -25.70 6.21
CA SER A 164 -12.72 -24.87 5.03
C SER A 164 -13.94 -23.97 5.22
N ALA A 165 -14.96 -24.41 5.94
CA ALA A 165 -16.16 -23.61 6.21
C ALA A 165 -15.82 -22.40 7.12
N GLN A 166 -15.09 -22.64 8.20
CA GLN A 166 -14.68 -21.58 9.12
C GLN A 166 -13.71 -20.58 8.44
N THR A 167 -12.77 -21.08 7.65
CA THR A 167 -11.83 -20.22 6.89
C THR A 167 -12.55 -19.36 5.85
N LEU A 168 -13.61 -19.89 5.22
CA LEU A 168 -14.42 -19.14 4.27
C LEU A 168 -15.17 -18.01 4.98
N ASP A 169 -15.82 -18.26 6.11
CA ASP A 169 -16.55 -17.26 6.88
C ASP A 169 -15.63 -16.13 7.34
N LEU A 170 -14.49 -16.47 7.95
CA LEU A 170 -13.48 -15.50 8.37
C LEU A 170 -12.93 -14.69 7.18
N GLY A 171 -12.75 -15.34 6.03
CA GLY A 171 -12.28 -14.67 4.80
C GLY A 171 -13.31 -13.70 4.25
N LEU A 172 -14.59 -14.04 4.27
CA LEU A 172 -15.66 -13.14 3.83
C LEU A 172 -15.82 -11.93 4.76
N ASP A 173 -15.78 -12.13 6.07
CA ASP A 173 -15.84 -11.05 7.04
C ASP A 173 -14.66 -10.07 6.85
N TYR A 174 -13.45 -10.60 6.70
CA TYR A 174 -12.27 -9.79 6.44
C TYR A 174 -12.37 -9.07 5.09
N LEU A 175 -12.84 -9.74 4.03
CA LEU A 175 -13.03 -9.13 2.71
C LEU A 175 -14.01 -7.95 2.78
N HIS A 176 -15.15 -8.10 3.47
CA HIS A 176 -16.14 -7.03 3.61
C HIS A 176 -15.56 -5.77 4.28
N ILE A 177 -14.73 -5.94 5.30
CA ILE A 177 -14.04 -4.83 5.94
C ILE A 177 -13.05 -4.18 4.97
N MET A 178 -12.26 -4.99 4.24
CA MET A 178 -11.29 -4.51 3.26
C MET A 178 -11.93 -3.71 2.11
N LEU A 179 -13.16 -4.08 1.66
CA LEU A 179 -13.87 -3.36 0.60
C LEU A 179 -14.04 -1.87 0.90
N ILE A 180 -14.30 -1.52 2.17
CA ILE A 180 -14.44 -0.13 2.60
C ILE A 180 -13.10 0.63 2.39
N GLY A 181 -11.97 -0.05 2.64
CA GLY A 181 -10.63 0.51 2.48
C GLY A 181 -10.16 0.67 1.03
N LEU A 182 -10.72 -0.12 0.08
CA LEU A 182 -10.29 -0.08 -1.32
C LEU A 182 -10.60 1.27 -2.01
N VAL A 183 -11.69 1.92 -1.65
CA VAL A 183 -12.09 3.21 -2.23
C VAL A 183 -11.10 4.33 -1.85
N PRO A 184 -10.83 4.61 -0.56
CA PRO A 184 -9.84 5.61 -0.20
C PRO A 184 -8.43 5.24 -0.68
N PHE A 185 -8.07 3.95 -0.72
CA PHE A 185 -6.82 3.49 -1.31
C PHE A 185 -6.69 3.92 -2.78
N ALA A 186 -7.73 3.70 -3.60
CA ALA A 186 -7.74 4.07 -5.01
C ALA A 186 -7.52 5.59 -5.21
N PHE A 187 -8.18 6.43 -4.41
CA PHE A 187 -7.96 7.88 -4.42
C PHE A 187 -6.53 8.24 -4.02
N THR A 188 -6.01 7.61 -2.98
CA THR A 188 -4.61 7.84 -2.52
C THR A 188 -3.62 7.53 -3.64
N GLN A 189 -3.82 6.47 -4.41
CA GLN A 189 -2.94 6.10 -5.52
C GLN A 189 -2.96 7.13 -6.66
N ILE A 190 -4.12 7.72 -6.99
CA ILE A 190 -4.21 8.80 -7.99
C ILE A 190 -3.36 10.00 -7.55
N TYR A 191 -3.55 10.47 -6.31
CA TYR A 191 -2.84 11.64 -5.81
C TYR A 191 -1.35 11.38 -5.62
N ALA A 192 -0.97 10.26 -5.01
CA ALA A 192 0.42 9.89 -4.79
C ALA A 192 1.16 9.70 -6.12
N GLY A 193 0.55 9.03 -7.10
CA GLY A 193 1.10 8.88 -8.44
C GLY A 193 1.30 10.23 -9.13
N SER A 194 0.30 11.10 -9.07
CA SER A 194 0.36 12.44 -9.67
C SER A 194 1.44 13.34 -9.04
N LEU A 195 1.64 13.28 -7.73
CA LEU A 195 2.73 14.00 -7.05
C LEU A 195 4.11 13.47 -7.48
N ARG A 196 4.26 12.15 -7.62
CA ARG A 196 5.51 11.54 -8.10
C ARG A 196 5.84 11.97 -9.53
N GLU A 197 4.85 12.07 -10.41
CA GLU A 197 5.01 12.57 -11.79
C GLU A 197 5.45 14.04 -11.85
N MET A 198 5.03 14.83 -10.87
CA MET A 198 5.50 16.22 -10.70
C MET A 198 6.91 16.32 -10.08
N GLY A 199 7.53 15.18 -9.77
CA GLY A 199 8.84 15.14 -9.14
C GLY A 199 8.82 15.28 -7.61
N GLU A 200 7.64 15.20 -6.99
CA GLU A 200 7.47 15.32 -5.55
C GLU A 200 7.19 13.96 -4.89
N SER A 201 8.24 13.23 -4.54
CA SER A 201 8.12 11.91 -3.86
C SER A 201 8.02 12.01 -2.34
N ILE A 202 8.48 13.11 -1.75
CA ILE A 202 8.53 13.28 -0.28
C ILE A 202 7.12 13.41 0.30
N LYS A 203 6.22 14.14 -0.35
CA LYS A 203 4.86 14.32 0.15
C LYS A 203 4.08 13.00 0.26
N PRO A 204 4.04 12.14 -0.77
CA PRO A 204 3.44 10.81 -0.64
C PRO A 204 4.11 9.93 0.42
N MET A 205 5.44 10.01 0.57
CA MET A 205 6.19 9.29 1.58
C MET A 205 5.78 9.71 2.99
N VAL A 206 5.70 11.01 3.28
CA VAL A 206 5.25 11.53 4.59
C VAL A 206 3.83 11.09 4.88
N GLY A 207 2.93 11.13 3.89
CA GLY A 207 1.55 10.62 4.02
C GLY A 207 1.52 9.13 4.35
N GLY A 208 2.33 8.32 3.67
CA GLY A 208 2.44 6.88 3.95
C GLY A 208 2.98 6.58 5.35
N ILE A 209 3.99 7.32 5.80
CA ILE A 209 4.52 7.16 7.17
C ILE A 209 3.47 7.57 8.22
N ALA A 210 2.74 8.66 7.98
CA ALA A 210 1.66 9.06 8.89
C ALA A 210 0.58 7.96 8.99
N SER A 211 0.23 7.31 7.88
CA SER A 211 -0.69 6.17 7.88
C SER A 211 -0.16 5.00 8.70
N VAL A 212 1.13 4.67 8.57
CA VAL A 212 1.78 3.62 9.36
C VAL A 212 1.77 3.96 10.85
N VAL A 213 2.03 5.22 11.22
CA VAL A 213 1.96 5.65 12.63
C VAL A 213 0.56 5.47 13.19
N LEU A 214 -0.46 5.84 12.42
CA LEU A 214 -1.86 5.64 12.83
C LEU A 214 -2.20 4.16 12.97
N ASP A 215 -1.75 3.33 12.04
CA ASP A 215 -1.94 1.88 12.09
C ASP A 215 -1.36 1.28 13.38
N ILE A 216 -0.12 1.65 13.74
CA ILE A 216 0.53 1.22 14.99
C ILE A 216 -0.23 1.68 16.24
N VAL A 217 -0.85 2.86 16.21
CA VAL A 217 -1.58 3.41 17.36
C VAL A 217 -2.94 2.74 17.55
N PHE A 218 -3.58 2.34 16.44
CA PHE A 218 -4.93 1.75 16.45
C PHE A 218 -4.94 0.22 16.43
N ASN A 219 -3.82 -0.43 16.15
CA ASN A 219 -3.65 -1.87 16.14
C ASN A 219 -3.19 -2.39 17.52
#